data_3c079171c50156a9b21a67f910b2c9e0
#
_entry.id   3c079171c50156a9b21a67f910b2c9e0
#
_cell.length_a   1.000
_cell.length_b   1.000
_cell.length_c   1.000
_cell.angle_alpha   90.00
_cell.angle_beta   90.00
_cell.angle_gamma   90.00
#
_symmetry.space_group_name_H-M   'P 1'
#
loop_
_entity.id
_entity.type
_entity.pdbx_description
1 polymer ?
#
loop_
_entity_poly.entity_id
_entity_poly.type
_entity_poly.pdbx_seq_one_letter_code
_entity_poly.pdbx_strand_id
1 'polypeptide(L)'
;MVSVGEYLLEQNTAAAFCKMQIAANQSGLDLQLCSAYRPFERQVHIWNAKASGTRPLLDKASQPIDYASLSDQQLIDTILIWSALPGASRHHWGTDIDVFDAKQISKQSLQLVSTEYQETGPCFALHQWLIEHAVDYGFYFPYQAHQSGVSPEPWHLSYFPVAKDYVSQFRAAELAKVLSHAEISLQSPLIERLTELVNHYVFYVAPSPA
;
A
#
# COMPACT_ATOMS: atom_id res chain seq x y z
N MET A 1 1.06 -16.92 7.68
CA MET A 1 1.76 -15.70 8.13
C MET A 1 2.85 -16.05 9.11
N VAL A 2 4.01 -15.41 9.01
CA VAL A 2 5.14 -15.55 9.94
C VAL A 2 5.57 -14.17 10.45
N SER A 3 6.17 -14.10 11.63
CA SER A 3 6.60 -12.83 12.22
C SER A 3 7.98 -12.41 11.72
N VAL A 4 8.11 -11.13 11.37
CA VAL A 4 9.36 -10.43 11.11
C VAL A 4 9.36 -9.17 11.98
N GLY A 5 10.10 -9.22 13.11
CA GLY A 5 9.96 -8.23 14.16
C GLY A 5 8.51 -8.19 14.69
N GLU A 6 7.92 -7.02 14.72
CA GLU A 6 6.52 -6.79 15.14
C GLU A 6 5.48 -7.02 14.02
N TYR A 7 5.92 -7.31 12.78
CA TYR A 7 5.07 -7.43 11.61
C TYR A 7 4.80 -8.88 11.24
N LEU A 8 3.68 -9.11 10.57
CA LEU A 8 3.33 -10.41 9.96
C LEU A 8 3.48 -10.32 8.45
N LEU A 9 4.06 -11.34 7.84
CA LEU A 9 4.20 -11.50 6.39
C LEU A 9 3.78 -12.91 5.94
N GLU A 10 3.46 -13.05 4.67
CA GLU A 10 3.40 -14.36 4.03
C GLU A 10 4.79 -15.02 4.11
N GLN A 11 4.85 -16.33 4.24
CA GLN A 11 6.08 -17.07 4.59
C GLN A 11 7.22 -16.85 3.59
N ASN A 12 6.95 -16.93 2.28
CA ASN A 12 7.99 -16.75 1.26
C ASN A 12 8.39 -15.26 1.16
N THR A 13 7.44 -14.36 1.32
CA THR A 13 7.67 -12.91 1.40
C THR A 13 8.60 -12.56 2.55
N ALA A 14 8.37 -13.16 3.74
CA ALA A 14 9.23 -12.94 4.90
C ALA A 14 10.67 -13.42 4.64
N ALA A 15 10.83 -14.62 4.06
CA ALA A 15 12.16 -15.15 3.74
C ALA A 15 12.90 -14.30 2.71
N ALA A 16 12.19 -13.79 1.69
CA ALA A 16 12.72 -12.90 0.66
C ALA A 16 13.12 -11.54 1.25
N PHE A 17 12.24 -10.96 2.09
CA PHE A 17 12.51 -9.69 2.76
C PHE A 17 13.75 -9.76 3.65
N CYS A 18 13.92 -10.82 4.46
CA CYS A 18 15.11 -10.98 5.29
C CYS A 18 16.40 -11.03 4.48
N LYS A 19 16.40 -11.68 3.31
CA LYS A 19 17.56 -11.69 2.40
C LYS A 19 17.84 -10.29 1.84
N MET A 20 16.81 -9.58 1.40
CA MET A 20 16.91 -8.22 0.89
C MET A 20 17.43 -7.26 1.98
N GLN A 21 16.95 -7.39 3.20
CA GLN A 21 17.38 -6.59 4.36
C GLN A 21 18.90 -6.78 4.66
N ILE A 22 19.37 -8.04 4.62
CA ILE A 22 20.80 -8.35 4.80
C ILE A 22 21.65 -7.67 3.71
N ALA A 23 21.22 -7.74 2.46
CA ALA A 23 21.95 -7.14 1.34
C ALA A 23 21.96 -5.60 1.41
N ALA A 24 20.83 -4.99 1.77
CA ALA A 24 20.75 -3.54 2.00
C ALA A 24 21.70 -3.11 3.13
N ASN A 25 21.77 -3.86 4.22
CA ASN A 25 22.69 -3.60 5.32
C ASN A 25 24.17 -3.68 4.88
N GLN A 26 24.54 -4.65 4.05
CA GLN A 26 25.89 -4.74 3.45
C GLN A 26 26.23 -3.55 2.58
N SER A 27 25.21 -2.88 2.02
CA SER A 27 25.35 -1.62 1.27
C SER A 27 25.29 -0.37 2.15
N GLY A 28 25.27 -0.54 3.48
CA GLY A 28 25.30 0.55 4.46
C GLY A 28 23.95 1.19 4.77
N LEU A 29 22.84 0.57 4.32
CA LEU A 29 21.46 1.00 4.53
C LEU A 29 20.82 0.19 5.67
N ASP A 30 19.83 0.75 6.38
CA ASP A 30 19.06 0.05 7.39
C ASP A 30 17.60 -0.11 6.93
N LEU A 31 17.38 -1.10 6.04
CA LEU A 31 16.06 -1.41 5.49
C LEU A 31 15.16 -1.98 6.58
N GLN A 32 14.11 -1.24 6.95
CA GLN A 32 13.13 -1.65 7.96
C GLN A 32 11.70 -1.57 7.44
N LEU A 33 10.81 -2.39 8.02
CA LEU A 33 9.37 -2.34 7.78
C LEU A 33 8.73 -1.21 8.59
N CYS A 34 7.79 -0.48 7.98
CA CYS A 34 6.87 0.40 8.71
C CYS A 34 5.41 -0.06 8.58
N SER A 35 5.08 -0.87 7.58
CA SER A 35 3.79 -1.55 7.43
C SER A 35 3.99 -2.88 6.69
N ALA A 36 3.12 -3.87 6.98
CA ALA A 36 3.12 -5.17 6.32
C ALA A 36 1.68 -5.72 6.29
N TYR A 37 1.43 -6.98 6.72
CA TYR A 37 0.07 -7.50 6.78
C TYR A 37 -0.87 -6.58 7.55
N ARG A 38 -2.02 -6.33 6.96
CA ARG A 38 -3.07 -5.49 7.55
C ARG A 38 -4.39 -6.28 7.56
N PRO A 39 -4.99 -6.56 8.74
CA PRO A 39 -6.31 -7.20 8.82
C PRO A 39 -7.39 -6.33 8.17
N PHE A 40 -8.46 -6.97 7.71
CA PHE A 40 -9.62 -6.30 7.10
C PHE A 40 -10.20 -5.22 8.01
N GLU A 41 -10.41 -5.53 9.29
CA GLU A 41 -10.99 -4.62 10.28
C GLU A 41 -10.13 -3.36 10.47
N ARG A 42 -8.82 -3.49 10.40
CA ARG A 42 -7.91 -2.34 10.47
C ARG A 42 -8.08 -1.43 9.27
N GLN A 43 -8.28 -1.99 8.06
CA GLN A 43 -8.52 -1.19 6.86
C GLN A 43 -9.91 -0.54 6.89
N VAL A 44 -10.95 -1.22 7.40
CA VAL A 44 -12.28 -0.62 7.66
C VAL A 44 -12.16 0.57 8.60
N HIS A 45 -11.39 0.43 9.69
CA HIS A 45 -11.17 1.55 10.61
C HIS A 45 -10.48 2.75 9.94
N ILE A 46 -9.46 2.51 9.11
CA ILE A 46 -8.78 3.57 8.35
C ILE A 46 -9.76 4.25 7.38
N TRP A 47 -10.55 3.48 6.65
CA TRP A 47 -11.56 3.95 5.71
C TRP A 47 -12.60 4.84 6.41
N ASN A 48 -13.22 4.32 7.46
CA ASN A 48 -14.26 5.04 8.20
C ASN A 48 -13.73 6.33 8.84
N ALA A 49 -12.49 6.32 9.35
CA ALA A 49 -11.86 7.51 9.91
C ALA A 49 -11.60 8.60 8.85
N LYS A 50 -11.30 8.22 7.60
CA LYS A 50 -11.18 9.15 6.48
C LYS A 50 -12.55 9.64 5.99
N ALA A 51 -13.52 8.74 5.87
CA ALA A 51 -14.88 9.08 5.44
C ALA A 51 -15.61 10.02 6.42
N SER A 52 -15.26 9.97 7.71
CA SER A 52 -15.82 10.86 8.75
C SER A 52 -15.01 12.14 8.96
N GLY A 53 -13.90 12.34 8.25
CA GLY A 53 -12.99 13.48 8.48
C GLY A 53 -12.16 13.39 9.75
N THR A 54 -12.25 12.30 10.53
CA THR A 54 -11.41 12.08 11.73
C THR A 54 -9.92 11.93 11.36
N ARG A 55 -9.63 11.42 10.15
CA ARG A 55 -8.31 11.45 9.54
C ARG A 55 -8.32 12.41 8.36
N PRO A 56 -7.24 13.20 8.17
CA PRO A 56 -7.15 14.14 7.07
C PRO A 56 -7.21 13.41 5.72
N LEU A 57 -7.89 14.03 4.75
CA LEU A 57 -7.81 13.70 3.34
C LEU A 57 -6.75 14.56 2.68
N LEU A 58 -5.98 13.96 1.79
CA LEU A 58 -4.94 14.66 1.05
C LEU A 58 -5.20 14.49 -0.46
N ASP A 59 -4.92 15.54 -1.20
CA ASP A 59 -4.87 15.48 -2.66
C ASP A 59 -3.59 14.78 -3.16
N LYS A 60 -3.43 14.68 -4.48
CA LYS A 60 -2.23 14.08 -5.11
C LYS A 60 -0.93 14.84 -4.81
N ALA A 61 -1.03 16.11 -4.40
CA ALA A 61 0.10 16.93 -3.97
C ALA A 61 0.33 16.87 -2.45
N SER A 62 -0.35 15.94 -1.75
CA SER A 62 -0.33 15.79 -0.29
C SER A 62 -0.85 17.02 0.47
N GLN A 63 -1.72 17.83 -0.16
CA GLN A 63 -2.36 18.96 0.51
C GLN A 63 -3.71 18.55 1.12
N PRO A 64 -4.06 19.07 2.32
CA PRO A 64 -5.33 18.74 2.96
C PRO A 64 -6.55 19.17 2.15
N ILE A 65 -7.55 18.31 2.11
CA ILE A 65 -8.87 18.57 1.48
C ILE A 65 -9.94 18.58 2.57
N ASP A 66 -10.88 19.53 2.49
CA ASP A 66 -12.07 19.54 3.35
C ASP A 66 -13.07 18.46 2.89
N TYR A 67 -13.20 17.39 3.67
CA TYR A 67 -14.10 16.28 3.37
C TYR A 67 -15.57 16.69 3.31
N ALA A 68 -15.98 17.72 4.07
CA ALA A 68 -17.37 18.18 4.12
C ALA A 68 -17.84 18.85 2.81
N SER A 69 -16.91 19.27 1.97
CA SER A 69 -17.19 19.86 0.66
C SER A 69 -17.44 18.83 -0.46
N LEU A 70 -17.19 17.53 -0.17
CA LEU A 70 -17.22 16.46 -1.16
C LEU A 70 -18.55 15.72 -1.18
N SER A 71 -19.05 15.38 -2.38
CA SER A 71 -20.10 14.37 -2.53
C SER A 71 -19.55 12.98 -2.19
N ASP A 72 -20.41 11.99 -1.93
CA ASP A 72 -20.02 10.60 -1.62
C ASP A 72 -19.07 10.03 -2.67
N GLN A 73 -19.34 10.29 -3.97
CA GLN A 73 -18.49 9.83 -5.07
C GLN A 73 -17.10 10.47 -5.03
N GLN A 74 -17.04 11.79 -4.84
CA GLN A 74 -15.78 12.52 -4.71
C GLN A 74 -15.01 12.11 -3.46
N LEU A 75 -15.71 11.82 -2.36
CA LEU A 75 -15.10 11.37 -1.11
C LEU A 75 -14.46 9.98 -1.28
N ILE A 76 -15.15 9.04 -1.95
CA ILE A 76 -14.59 7.73 -2.32
C ILE A 76 -13.30 7.91 -3.13
N ASP A 77 -13.37 8.69 -4.21
CA ASP A 77 -12.22 8.89 -5.11
C ASP A 77 -11.05 9.57 -4.37
N THR A 78 -11.34 10.52 -3.48
CA THR A 78 -10.32 11.20 -2.67
C THR A 78 -9.67 10.27 -1.65
N ILE A 79 -10.44 9.43 -0.98
CA ILE A 79 -9.88 8.42 -0.04
C ILE A 79 -8.95 7.48 -0.78
N LEU A 80 -9.33 7.05 -1.98
CA LEU A 80 -8.59 6.06 -2.79
C LEU A 80 -7.29 6.61 -3.39
N ILE A 81 -7.03 7.91 -3.32
CA ILE A 81 -5.72 8.48 -3.72
C ILE A 81 -4.57 7.86 -2.90
N TRP A 82 -4.79 7.66 -1.58
CA TRP A 82 -3.75 7.24 -0.63
C TRP A 82 -4.16 6.07 0.28
N SER A 83 -5.35 5.50 0.10
CA SER A 83 -5.83 4.41 0.94
C SER A 83 -6.63 3.41 0.15
N ALA A 84 -6.26 2.15 0.24
CA ALA A 84 -6.98 1.10 -0.44
C ALA A 84 -8.39 0.89 0.12
N LEU A 85 -9.30 0.41 -0.74
CA LEU A 85 -10.60 -0.08 -0.34
C LEU A 85 -10.45 -1.29 0.61
N PRO A 86 -11.19 -1.34 1.74
CA PRO A 86 -11.21 -2.51 2.61
C PRO A 86 -11.54 -3.79 1.84
N GLY A 87 -10.75 -4.84 2.08
CA GLY A 87 -10.83 -6.10 1.35
C GLY A 87 -10.08 -6.11 0.01
N ALA A 88 -9.66 -4.94 -0.51
CA ALA A 88 -8.89 -4.80 -1.74
C ALA A 88 -7.47 -4.25 -1.51
N SER A 89 -7.08 -4.03 -0.26
CA SER A 89 -5.70 -3.67 0.07
C SER A 89 -4.76 -4.85 -0.16
N ARG A 90 -3.68 -4.63 -0.89
CA ARG A 90 -2.65 -5.65 -1.12
C ARG A 90 -1.96 -6.08 0.18
N HIS A 91 -1.93 -5.22 1.19
CA HIS A 91 -1.46 -5.58 2.53
C HIS A 91 -2.27 -6.71 3.19
N HIS A 92 -3.51 -6.99 2.76
CA HIS A 92 -4.29 -8.13 3.26
C HIS A 92 -3.68 -9.48 2.88
N TRP A 93 -2.87 -9.53 1.84
CA TRP A 93 -2.22 -10.75 1.36
C TRP A 93 -0.95 -11.10 2.15
N GLY A 94 -0.37 -10.11 2.85
CA GLY A 94 0.92 -10.27 3.53
C GLY A 94 2.12 -10.34 2.59
N THR A 95 1.91 -10.02 1.31
CA THR A 95 2.94 -9.98 0.26
C THR A 95 3.44 -8.57 -0.02
N ASP A 96 2.75 -7.57 0.51
CA ASP A 96 3.04 -6.16 0.27
C ASP A 96 3.52 -5.49 1.56
N ILE A 97 4.56 -4.69 1.44
CA ILE A 97 5.30 -4.09 2.53
C ILE A 97 5.55 -2.60 2.26
N ASP A 98 5.54 -1.80 3.32
CA ASP A 98 6.05 -0.43 3.31
C ASP A 98 7.37 -0.39 4.07
N VAL A 99 8.39 0.24 3.48
CA VAL A 99 9.76 0.22 3.98
C VAL A 99 10.37 1.62 4.09
N PHE A 100 11.38 1.76 4.96
CA PHE A 100 12.13 3.01 5.16
C PHE A 100 13.57 2.71 5.58
N ASP A 101 14.44 3.72 5.55
CA ASP A 101 15.82 3.65 6.05
C ASP A 101 15.87 4.11 7.52
N ALA A 102 15.92 3.16 8.45
CA ALA A 102 15.94 3.48 9.88
C ALA A 102 17.26 4.10 10.36
N LYS A 103 18.30 4.09 9.53
CA LYS A 103 19.54 4.82 9.79
C LYS A 103 19.37 6.33 9.62
N GLN A 104 18.42 6.77 8.78
CA GLN A 104 18.26 8.17 8.40
C GLN A 104 17.03 8.82 9.06
N ILE A 105 15.99 8.05 9.33
CA ILE A 105 14.75 8.57 9.94
C ILE A 105 14.17 7.55 10.90
N SER A 106 13.64 8.01 12.03
CA SER A 106 12.92 7.12 12.95
C SER A 106 11.51 6.81 12.43
N LYS A 107 10.96 5.64 12.79
CA LYS A 107 9.58 5.28 12.46
C LYS A 107 8.55 6.30 12.96
N GLN A 108 8.81 6.94 14.11
CA GLN A 108 7.93 7.95 14.69
C GLN A 108 7.91 9.26 13.88
N SER A 109 9.00 9.58 13.20
CA SER A 109 9.14 10.80 12.38
C SER A 109 8.71 10.58 10.94
N LEU A 110 8.62 9.32 10.49
CA LEU A 110 8.25 8.94 9.14
C LEU A 110 6.79 9.28 8.84
N GLN A 111 6.54 9.97 7.74
CA GLN A 111 5.20 10.39 7.31
C GLN A 111 4.66 9.60 6.12
N LEU A 112 5.51 8.84 5.42
CA LEU A 112 5.21 8.14 4.17
C LEU A 112 4.69 9.11 3.09
N VAL A 113 5.49 10.12 2.81
CA VAL A 113 5.29 11.08 1.72
C VAL A 113 6.42 10.98 0.70
N SER A 114 6.10 11.26 -0.56
CA SER A 114 7.06 11.05 -1.67
C SER A 114 8.36 11.84 -1.49
N THR A 115 8.32 13.01 -0.85
CA THR A 115 9.52 13.84 -0.59
C THR A 115 10.55 13.17 0.32
N GLU A 116 10.13 12.22 1.18
CA GLU A 116 11.07 11.46 2.01
C GLU A 116 11.94 10.48 1.20
N TYR A 117 11.51 10.12 -0.03
CA TYR A 117 12.16 9.16 -0.94
C TYR A 117 12.76 9.83 -2.18
N GLN A 118 12.67 11.17 -2.29
CA GLN A 118 13.26 11.98 -3.35
C GLN A 118 14.67 12.47 -2.96
N GLU A 119 15.39 13.10 -3.89
CA GLU A 119 16.84 13.41 -3.85
C GLU A 119 17.34 14.02 -2.54
N THR A 120 16.55 14.79 -1.82
CA THR A 120 16.94 15.40 -0.54
C THR A 120 16.31 14.69 0.68
N GLY A 121 15.53 13.66 0.45
CA GLY A 121 14.80 12.94 1.50
C GLY A 121 15.65 11.89 2.22
N PRO A 122 15.29 11.55 3.47
CA PRO A 122 16.07 10.61 4.29
C PRO A 122 16.09 9.19 3.70
N CYS A 123 15.08 8.78 2.96
CA CYS A 123 14.99 7.45 2.38
C CYS A 123 15.44 7.40 0.90
N PHE A 124 16.03 8.47 0.35
CA PHE A 124 16.44 8.53 -1.06
C PHE A 124 17.45 7.44 -1.43
N ALA A 125 18.52 7.28 -0.64
CA ALA A 125 19.56 6.30 -0.91
C ALA A 125 19.00 4.87 -0.89
N LEU A 126 18.10 4.56 0.06
CA LEU A 126 17.40 3.29 0.11
C LEU A 126 16.50 3.10 -1.12
N HIS A 127 15.74 4.11 -1.52
CA HIS A 127 14.86 4.02 -2.70
C HIS A 127 15.65 3.76 -3.97
N GLN A 128 16.80 4.42 -4.19
CA GLN A 128 17.66 4.15 -5.34
C GLN A 128 18.18 2.69 -5.33
N TRP A 129 18.64 2.22 -4.18
CA TRP A 129 19.09 0.84 -4.01
C TRP A 129 17.95 -0.17 -4.31
N LEU A 130 16.73 0.11 -3.84
CA LEU A 130 15.55 -0.75 -4.10
C LEU A 130 15.16 -0.77 -5.59
N ILE A 131 15.26 0.35 -6.30
CA ILE A 131 15.02 0.40 -7.76
C ILE A 131 15.97 -0.57 -8.50
N GLU A 132 17.23 -0.65 -8.07
CA GLU A 132 18.25 -1.49 -8.72
C GLU A 132 18.17 -2.97 -8.29
N HIS A 133 17.82 -3.25 -7.03
CA HIS A 133 18.04 -4.56 -6.42
C HIS A 133 16.79 -5.29 -5.94
N ALA A 134 15.65 -4.62 -5.72
CA ALA A 134 14.47 -5.27 -5.14
C ALA A 134 13.99 -6.47 -5.98
N VAL A 135 14.13 -6.40 -7.30
CA VAL A 135 13.75 -7.47 -8.24
C VAL A 135 14.52 -8.76 -8.00
N ASP A 136 15.79 -8.70 -7.61
CA ASP A 136 16.64 -9.87 -7.33
C ASP A 136 16.10 -10.69 -6.14
N TYR A 137 15.29 -10.05 -5.30
CA TYR A 137 14.62 -10.67 -4.14
C TYR A 137 13.13 -10.93 -4.38
N GLY A 138 12.63 -10.74 -5.61
CA GLY A 138 11.23 -10.96 -5.98
C GLY A 138 10.29 -9.80 -5.59
N PHE A 139 10.82 -8.62 -5.30
CA PHE A 139 10.01 -7.43 -5.03
C PHE A 139 10.00 -6.45 -6.20
N TYR A 140 8.89 -5.72 -6.33
CA TYR A 140 8.76 -4.63 -7.30
C TYR A 140 7.85 -3.54 -6.75
N PHE A 141 7.86 -2.37 -7.38
CA PHE A 141 6.97 -1.27 -7.06
C PHE A 141 5.68 -1.37 -7.89
N PRO A 142 4.52 -1.74 -7.29
CA PRO A 142 3.27 -1.85 -8.03
C PRO A 142 2.64 -0.49 -8.34
N TYR A 143 2.93 0.53 -7.54
CA TYR A 143 2.34 1.86 -7.63
C TYR A 143 3.31 2.87 -8.23
N GLN A 144 3.31 2.95 -9.56
CA GLN A 144 4.18 3.83 -10.33
C GLN A 144 3.37 4.88 -11.07
N ALA A 145 4.00 6.02 -11.35
CA ALA A 145 3.39 7.10 -12.11
C ALA A 145 2.91 6.61 -13.50
N HIS A 146 1.66 6.91 -13.82
CA HIS A 146 1.01 6.53 -15.10
C HIS A 146 0.85 5.02 -15.34
N GLN A 147 1.13 4.17 -14.34
CA GLN A 147 1.02 2.71 -14.43
C GLN A 147 0.12 2.10 -13.35
N SER A 148 -0.49 2.92 -12.51
CA SER A 148 -1.42 2.46 -11.48
C SER A 148 -2.55 3.48 -11.24
N GLY A 149 -3.68 2.99 -10.74
CA GLY A 149 -4.77 3.85 -10.25
C GLY A 149 -4.46 4.50 -8.90
N VAL A 150 -3.55 3.90 -8.13
CA VAL A 150 -3.04 4.45 -6.86
C VAL A 150 -1.93 5.46 -7.15
N SER A 151 -1.80 6.47 -6.29
CA SER A 151 -0.68 7.41 -6.36
C SER A 151 0.67 6.69 -6.25
N PRO A 152 1.74 7.23 -6.85
CA PRO A 152 3.07 6.64 -6.70
C PRO A 152 3.50 6.55 -5.23
N GLU A 153 3.88 5.35 -4.82
CA GLU A 153 4.31 5.05 -3.45
C GLU A 153 5.73 4.47 -3.46
N PRO A 154 6.77 5.31 -3.34
CA PRO A 154 8.16 4.87 -3.39
C PRO A 154 8.60 4.02 -2.18
N TRP A 155 7.76 3.89 -1.17
CA TRP A 155 7.95 3.02 -0.01
C TRP A 155 7.33 1.64 -0.17
N HIS A 156 6.35 1.48 -1.10
CA HIS A 156 5.51 0.30 -1.21
C HIS A 156 6.08 -0.72 -2.20
N LEU A 157 6.39 -1.90 -1.69
CA LEU A 157 6.91 -3.02 -2.46
C LEU A 157 5.96 -4.22 -2.39
N SER A 158 5.84 -4.95 -3.48
CA SER A 158 5.06 -6.18 -3.58
C SER A 158 5.95 -7.37 -3.94
N TYR A 159 5.83 -8.47 -3.21
CA TYR A 159 6.49 -9.74 -3.51
C TYR A 159 5.71 -10.49 -4.61
N PHE A 160 6.11 -10.27 -5.87
CA PHE A 160 5.35 -10.74 -7.03
C PHE A 160 5.23 -12.26 -7.19
N PRO A 161 6.19 -13.12 -6.74
CA PRO A 161 6.04 -14.56 -6.92
C PRO A 161 4.80 -15.15 -6.28
N VAL A 162 4.28 -14.53 -5.21
CA VAL A 162 3.06 -14.95 -4.51
C VAL A 162 1.89 -14.00 -4.78
N ALA A 163 2.13 -12.68 -4.81
CA ALA A 163 1.08 -11.68 -5.02
C ALA A 163 0.29 -11.87 -6.33
N LYS A 164 0.95 -12.35 -7.40
CA LYS A 164 0.31 -12.61 -8.69
C LYS A 164 -0.86 -13.61 -8.58
N ASP A 165 -0.74 -14.60 -7.70
CA ASP A 165 -1.78 -15.61 -7.51
C ASP A 165 -3.01 -15.02 -6.82
N TYR A 166 -2.82 -14.13 -5.83
CA TYR A 166 -3.91 -13.38 -5.18
C TYR A 166 -4.62 -12.45 -6.17
N VAL A 167 -3.86 -11.71 -6.99
CA VAL A 167 -4.44 -10.86 -8.05
C VAL A 167 -5.27 -11.69 -9.02
N SER A 168 -4.75 -12.83 -9.50
CA SER A 168 -5.43 -13.69 -10.47
C SER A 168 -6.74 -14.27 -9.94
N GLN A 169 -6.82 -14.51 -8.63
CA GLN A 169 -7.99 -15.07 -7.94
C GLN A 169 -8.94 -14.01 -7.38
N PHE A 170 -8.57 -12.73 -7.42
CA PHE A 170 -9.40 -11.66 -6.87
C PHE A 170 -10.71 -11.51 -7.67
N ARG A 171 -11.84 -11.40 -6.97
CA ARG A 171 -13.18 -11.29 -7.59
C ARG A 171 -13.96 -10.15 -6.92
N ALA A 172 -14.36 -9.16 -7.69
CA ALA A 172 -15.18 -8.04 -7.23
C ALA A 172 -16.52 -8.53 -6.62
N ALA A 173 -17.12 -9.58 -7.17
CA ALA A 173 -18.37 -10.14 -6.66
C ALA A 173 -18.22 -10.73 -5.24
N GLU A 174 -17.09 -11.34 -4.91
CA GLU A 174 -16.83 -11.84 -3.55
C GLU A 174 -16.55 -10.66 -2.60
N LEU A 175 -15.84 -9.66 -3.05
CA LEU A 175 -15.64 -8.44 -2.27
C LEU A 175 -16.98 -7.73 -1.97
N ALA A 176 -17.91 -7.67 -2.93
CA ALA A 176 -19.24 -7.11 -2.71
C ALA A 176 -19.99 -7.81 -1.56
N LYS A 177 -19.91 -9.13 -1.48
CA LYS A 177 -20.50 -9.91 -0.37
C LYS A 177 -19.87 -9.54 0.98
N VAL A 178 -18.55 -9.42 1.04
CA VAL A 178 -17.83 -9.01 2.26
C VAL A 178 -18.25 -7.62 2.68
N LEU A 179 -18.24 -6.66 1.77
CA LEU A 179 -18.58 -5.26 2.05
C LEU A 179 -20.05 -5.09 2.45
N SER A 180 -20.97 -5.88 1.90
CA SER A 180 -22.41 -5.80 2.25
C SER A 180 -22.71 -6.19 3.70
N HIS A 181 -21.81 -6.93 4.36
CA HIS A 181 -21.93 -7.33 5.76
C HIS A 181 -21.00 -6.53 6.71
N ALA A 182 -20.19 -5.64 6.17
CA ALA A 182 -19.23 -4.85 6.94
C ALA A 182 -19.86 -3.52 7.42
N GLU A 183 -19.48 -3.07 8.59
CA GLU A 183 -19.80 -1.73 9.10
C GLU A 183 -18.88 -0.68 8.46
N ILE A 184 -19.09 -0.41 7.18
CA ILE A 184 -18.26 0.47 6.36
C ILE A 184 -19.04 1.72 5.91
N SER A 185 -18.44 2.88 6.06
CA SER A 185 -18.97 4.14 5.53
C SER A 185 -19.01 4.12 4.00
N LEU A 186 -19.99 4.80 3.41
CA LEU A 186 -20.19 4.88 1.95
C LEU A 186 -20.47 3.52 1.30
N GLN A 187 -21.03 2.56 2.03
CA GLN A 187 -21.25 1.17 1.59
C GLN A 187 -22.02 1.10 0.26
N SER A 188 -23.18 1.76 0.16
CA SER A 188 -24.01 1.71 -1.05
C SER A 188 -23.30 2.26 -2.29
N PRO A 189 -22.76 3.50 -2.28
CA PRO A 189 -22.04 4.03 -3.44
C PRO A 189 -20.74 3.26 -3.76
N LEU A 190 -20.10 2.61 -2.77
CA LEU A 190 -18.96 1.72 -3.00
C LEU A 190 -19.38 0.47 -3.77
N ILE A 191 -20.47 -0.18 -3.36
CA ILE A 191 -20.96 -1.41 -4.00
C ILE A 191 -21.42 -1.13 -5.42
N GLU A 192 -22.09 -0.01 -5.66
CA GLU A 192 -22.54 0.41 -7.00
C GLU A 192 -21.36 0.57 -7.99
N ARG A 193 -20.22 1.08 -7.52
CA ARG A 193 -19.01 1.31 -8.34
C ARG A 193 -17.98 0.19 -8.26
N LEU A 194 -18.24 -0.87 -7.50
CA LEU A 194 -17.20 -1.81 -7.08
C LEU A 194 -16.40 -2.42 -8.23
N THR A 195 -17.06 -2.77 -9.34
CA THR A 195 -16.36 -3.33 -10.51
C THR A 195 -15.39 -2.32 -11.13
N GLU A 196 -15.80 -1.06 -11.27
CA GLU A 196 -14.95 0.03 -11.75
C GLU A 196 -13.75 0.23 -10.81
N LEU A 197 -14.03 0.32 -9.49
CA LEU A 197 -13.00 0.57 -8.47
C LEU A 197 -11.98 -0.58 -8.42
N VAL A 198 -12.43 -1.83 -8.48
CA VAL A 198 -11.52 -3.01 -8.52
C VAL A 198 -10.65 -2.99 -9.77
N ASN A 199 -11.23 -2.70 -10.94
CA ASN A 199 -10.45 -2.62 -12.17
C ASN A 199 -9.38 -1.52 -12.09
N HIS A 200 -9.71 -0.36 -11.50
CA HIS A 200 -8.81 0.79 -11.44
C HIS A 200 -7.76 0.68 -10.32
N TYR A 201 -8.12 0.18 -9.15
CA TYR A 201 -7.26 0.23 -7.96
C TYR A 201 -6.60 -1.11 -7.58
N VAL A 202 -7.11 -2.25 -8.12
CA VAL A 202 -6.54 -3.58 -7.84
C VAL A 202 -5.82 -4.14 -9.06
N PHE A 203 -6.42 -4.04 -10.24
CA PHE A 203 -5.88 -4.67 -11.45
C PHE A 203 -4.98 -3.73 -12.27
N TYR A 204 -5.24 -2.41 -12.23
CA TYR A 204 -4.37 -1.45 -12.89
C TYR A 204 -3.23 -1.06 -11.96
N VAL A 205 -2.17 -1.82 -12.02
CA VAL A 205 -0.88 -1.63 -11.33
C VAL A 205 0.26 -1.86 -12.31
N ALA A 206 1.45 -1.35 -12.02
CA ALA A 206 2.63 -1.59 -12.83
C ALA A 206 2.84 -3.11 -13.03
N PRO A 207 3.24 -3.56 -14.23
CA PRO A 207 3.45 -4.98 -14.51
C PRO A 207 4.54 -5.55 -13.60
N SER A 208 4.31 -6.75 -13.05
CA SER A 208 5.35 -7.46 -12.33
C SER A 208 6.47 -7.89 -13.28
N PRO A 209 7.72 -7.96 -12.80
CA PRO A 209 8.81 -8.58 -13.55
C PRO A 209 8.45 -10.00 -14.00
N ALA A 210 9.06 -10.43 -15.10
CA ALA A 210 8.85 -11.76 -15.69
C ALA A 210 9.47 -12.88 -14.84
#